data_1aba064712d3dc6cc9ab4d19e4578955
#
_entry.id   1aba064712d3dc6cc9ab4d19e4578955
#
_cell.length_a   1.000
_cell.length_b   1.000
_cell.length_c   1.000
_cell.angle_alpha   90.00
_cell.angle_beta   90.00
_cell.angle_gamma   90.00
#
_symmetry.space_group_name_H-M   'P 1'
#
loop_
_entity.id
_entity.type
_entity.pdbx_description
1 polymer ?
#
loop_
_entity_poly.entity_id
_entity_poly.type
_entity_poly.pdbx_seq_one_letter_code
_entity_poly.pdbx_strand_id
1 'polypeptide(L)'
;MDRKEGQTLFEVTPEISHFAELCEKNNAIDKELYTKYEVKRGLRDLNGKGVLAGLTNISDVCAKKIVNGEEVPCAGNLDYRGYNIKDLVQGFLKDKHYGFEEIAYLLLFGELPDKTQLQTFHETLVERRTLPPTFVRDVIMKAPSRDMMNSITRSILQLYSYDEKADDTSIPNVLRQCLNLISQFPMLMVYGYHAYNYRMGEDLYIYAPDPKLSTAENILMMLREDRKYTELEAKILDMALVLHMDHGGGNNSTFTTHVVTSSGTDTYSTIAAAMASLKGPKPVSYTHLTLPTIR
;
A
#
# COMPACT_ATOMS: atom_id res chain seq x y z
N MET A 1 3.76 -22.14 -32.65
CA MET A 1 4.20 -20.74 -32.60
C MET A 1 5.70 -20.74 -32.39
N ASP A 2 6.43 -20.34 -33.39
CA ASP A 2 7.90 -20.36 -33.37
C ASP A 2 8.44 -19.42 -32.29
N ARG A 3 9.42 -19.88 -31.53
CA ARG A 3 10.05 -19.09 -30.45
C ARG A 3 10.60 -17.72 -30.92
N LYS A 4 10.76 -17.50 -32.20
CA LYS A 4 11.23 -16.24 -32.79
C LYS A 4 10.18 -15.15 -32.89
N GLU A 5 8.91 -15.46 -33.09
CA GLU A 5 7.83 -14.46 -33.18
C GLU A 5 7.46 -13.83 -31.79
N GLY A 6 7.67 -14.57 -30.70
CA GLY A 6 7.42 -14.03 -29.37
C GLY A 6 8.54 -13.13 -28.80
N GLN A 7 9.76 -13.22 -29.30
CA GLN A 7 10.90 -12.45 -28.81
C GLN A 7 10.83 -10.97 -29.21
N THR A 8 10.37 -10.66 -30.42
CA THR A 8 10.27 -9.29 -30.94
C THR A 8 9.33 -8.38 -30.15
N LEU A 9 8.34 -8.93 -29.44
CA LEU A 9 7.43 -8.13 -28.58
C LEU A 9 8.10 -7.54 -27.34
N PHE A 10 9.26 -8.06 -26.91
CA PHE A 10 9.91 -7.67 -25.68
C PHE A 10 11.31 -7.07 -25.91
N GLU A 11 11.71 -6.95 -27.17
CA GLU A 11 13.02 -6.40 -27.55
C GLU A 11 12.87 -5.02 -28.16
N VAL A 12 13.84 -4.18 -27.93
CA VAL A 12 13.97 -2.89 -28.61
C VAL A 12 14.62 -3.15 -29.96
N THR A 13 13.82 -3.15 -31.04
CA THR A 13 14.31 -3.34 -32.40
C THR A 13 14.97 -2.07 -32.94
N PRO A 14 15.75 -2.14 -34.05
CA PRO A 14 16.32 -0.96 -34.69
C PRO A 14 15.25 0.08 -35.08
N GLU A 15 14.07 -0.37 -35.51
CA GLU A 15 12.96 0.51 -35.86
C GLU A 15 12.42 1.25 -34.62
N ILE A 16 12.28 0.54 -33.49
CA ILE A 16 11.86 1.16 -32.21
C ILE A 16 12.90 2.18 -31.74
N SER A 17 14.21 1.87 -31.90
CA SER A 17 15.28 2.81 -31.57
C SER A 17 15.19 4.08 -32.45
N HIS A 18 14.99 3.93 -33.75
CA HIS A 18 14.79 5.06 -34.66
C HIS A 18 13.54 5.92 -34.29
N PHE A 19 12.43 5.27 -33.96
CA PHE A 19 11.23 6.00 -33.49
C PHE A 19 11.48 6.72 -32.17
N ALA A 20 12.26 6.14 -31.27
CA ALA A 20 12.65 6.78 -30.01
C ALA A 20 13.48 8.06 -30.25
N GLU A 21 14.45 8.03 -31.19
CA GLU A 21 15.22 9.21 -31.58
C GLU A 21 14.33 10.34 -32.15
N LEU A 22 13.33 9.99 -32.97
CA LEU A 22 12.33 10.94 -33.47
C LEU A 22 11.51 11.53 -32.33
N CYS A 23 11.09 10.70 -31.36
CA CYS A 23 10.37 11.18 -30.18
C CYS A 23 11.21 12.15 -29.35
N GLU A 24 12.47 11.82 -29.08
CA GLU A 24 13.38 12.70 -28.32
C GLU A 24 13.59 14.03 -29.01
N LYS A 25 13.82 14.00 -30.35
CA LYS A 25 14.04 15.20 -31.15
C LYS A 25 12.84 16.13 -31.19
N ASN A 26 11.62 15.58 -31.32
CA ASN A 26 10.42 16.37 -31.60
C ASN A 26 9.59 16.72 -30.38
N ASN A 27 9.80 16.04 -29.23
CA ASN A 27 8.99 16.20 -28.04
C ASN A 27 9.73 16.89 -26.87
N ALA A 28 10.90 17.47 -27.12
CA ALA A 28 11.63 18.23 -26.12
C ALA A 28 10.86 19.51 -25.76
N ILE A 29 10.53 19.66 -24.49
CA ILE A 29 9.91 20.88 -23.95
C ILE A 29 11.01 21.71 -23.31
N ASP A 30 11.12 22.97 -23.68
CA ASP A 30 12.06 23.90 -23.04
C ASP A 30 11.81 23.97 -21.53
N LYS A 31 12.87 23.73 -20.77
CA LYS A 31 12.82 23.75 -19.30
C LYS A 31 12.42 25.10 -18.72
N GLU A 32 12.71 26.19 -19.42
CA GLU A 32 12.33 27.54 -18.99
C GLU A 32 10.82 27.74 -18.97
N LEU A 33 10.07 27.01 -19.81
CA LEU A 33 8.62 27.04 -19.83
C LEU A 33 8.00 26.58 -18.53
N TYR A 34 8.63 25.61 -17.84
CA TYR A 34 8.15 25.15 -16.53
C TYR A 34 8.20 26.27 -15.48
N THR A 35 9.23 27.10 -15.51
CA THR A 35 9.35 28.25 -14.63
C THR A 35 8.39 29.37 -15.08
N LYS A 36 8.33 29.66 -16.39
CA LYS A 36 7.50 30.71 -16.96
C LYS A 36 6.00 30.49 -16.67
N TYR A 37 5.53 29.25 -16.72
CA TYR A 37 4.13 28.88 -16.48
C TYR A 37 3.87 28.33 -15.07
N GLU A 38 4.84 28.42 -14.17
CA GLU A 38 4.74 27.92 -12.78
C GLU A 38 4.24 26.46 -12.68
N VAL A 39 4.71 25.61 -13.60
CA VAL A 39 4.26 24.21 -13.69
C VAL A 39 4.79 23.39 -12.52
N LYS A 40 3.88 22.84 -11.73
CA LYS A 40 4.21 21.94 -10.61
C LYS A 40 4.74 20.59 -11.11
N ARG A 41 5.60 19.95 -10.33
CA ARG A 41 6.10 18.61 -10.61
C ARG A 41 5.39 17.59 -9.72
N GLY A 42 4.17 17.21 -10.06
CA GLY A 42 3.33 16.38 -9.22
C GLY A 42 3.05 17.05 -7.87
N LEU A 43 3.42 16.38 -6.77
CA LEU A 43 3.27 16.90 -5.40
C LEU A 43 4.41 17.83 -4.95
N ARG A 44 5.23 18.33 -5.88
CA ARG A 44 6.34 19.23 -5.58
C ARG A 44 6.23 20.55 -6.34
N ASP A 45 6.53 21.62 -5.64
CA ASP A 45 6.73 22.93 -6.24
C ASP A 45 8.11 23.02 -6.92
N LEU A 46 8.35 24.09 -7.68
CA LEU A 46 9.60 24.32 -8.41
C LEU A 46 10.83 24.32 -7.48
N ASN A 47 10.67 24.81 -6.25
CA ASN A 47 11.71 24.82 -5.21
C ASN A 47 11.87 23.50 -4.46
N GLY A 48 11.13 22.44 -4.86
CA GLY A 48 11.14 21.14 -4.22
C GLY A 48 10.26 21.01 -2.96
N LYS A 49 9.59 22.09 -2.54
CA LYS A 49 8.65 22.06 -1.40
C LYS A 49 7.39 21.27 -1.76
N GLY A 50 6.78 20.60 -0.77
CA GLY A 50 5.51 19.90 -0.96
C GLY A 50 4.38 20.85 -1.33
N VAL A 51 3.49 20.42 -2.22
CA VAL A 51 2.27 21.14 -2.61
C VAL A 51 1.14 20.68 -1.69
N LEU A 52 0.34 21.62 -1.18
CA LEU A 52 -0.89 21.30 -0.47
C LEU A 52 -1.93 20.77 -1.48
N ALA A 53 -2.12 19.46 -1.49
CA ALA A 53 -2.99 18.78 -2.46
C ALA A 53 -4.36 18.36 -1.89
N GLY A 54 -4.58 18.56 -0.58
CA GLY A 54 -5.83 18.23 0.10
C GLY A 54 -5.72 18.37 1.61
N LEU A 55 -6.83 18.10 2.28
CA LEU A 55 -6.90 18.10 3.74
C LEU A 55 -7.20 16.67 4.20
N THR A 56 -6.64 16.27 5.32
CA THR A 56 -6.92 15.00 6.00
C THR A 56 -7.06 15.25 7.50
N ASN A 57 -7.94 14.49 8.14
CA ASN A 57 -8.08 14.40 9.59
C ASN A 57 -7.68 13.02 10.13
N ILE A 58 -7.02 12.21 9.28
CA ILE A 58 -6.66 10.81 9.62
C ILE A 58 -5.31 10.76 10.31
N SER A 59 -4.32 11.42 9.75
CA SER A 59 -2.99 11.49 10.37
C SER A 59 -2.33 12.84 10.17
N ASP A 60 -1.44 13.18 11.09
CA ASP A 60 -0.55 14.34 10.99
C ASP A 60 0.90 13.91 11.21
N VAL A 61 1.77 14.32 10.29
CA VAL A 61 3.22 14.08 10.38
C VAL A 61 3.94 15.40 10.44
N CYS A 62 4.52 15.71 11.57
CA CYS A 62 5.26 16.93 11.81
C CYS A 62 6.75 16.65 11.96
N ALA A 63 7.58 17.27 11.12
CA ALA A 63 9.04 17.28 11.23
C ALA A 63 9.60 18.71 11.31
N LYS A 64 8.72 19.71 11.19
CA LYS A 64 9.05 21.14 11.25
C LYS A 64 7.94 21.87 11.97
N LYS A 65 8.30 22.95 12.69
CA LYS A 65 7.36 23.87 13.31
C LYS A 65 7.66 25.30 12.88
N ILE A 66 6.66 26.17 12.90
CA ILE A 66 6.84 27.60 12.65
C ILE A 66 7.19 28.29 13.94
N VAL A 67 8.37 28.92 14.00
CA VAL A 67 8.82 29.76 15.10
C VAL A 67 9.13 31.14 14.55
N ASN A 68 8.45 32.15 15.03
CA ASN A 68 8.59 33.55 14.57
C ASN A 68 8.42 33.74 13.04
N GLY A 69 7.56 32.94 12.39
CA GLY A 69 7.31 32.98 10.95
C GLY A 69 8.29 32.18 10.08
N GLU A 70 9.29 31.53 10.69
CA GLU A 70 10.26 30.67 9.99
C GLU A 70 10.04 29.19 10.30
N GLU A 71 10.23 28.34 9.27
CA GLU A 71 10.19 26.89 9.44
C GLU A 71 11.47 26.40 10.14
N VAL A 72 11.35 25.84 11.34
CA VAL A 72 12.45 25.27 12.11
C VAL A 72 12.25 23.75 12.24
N PRO A 73 13.29 22.92 12.02
CA PRO A 73 13.21 21.49 12.26
C PRO A 73 12.81 21.19 13.71
N CYS A 74 11.97 20.18 13.91
CA CYS A 74 11.62 19.64 15.22
C CYS A 74 11.75 18.12 15.25
N ALA A 75 11.66 17.51 16.42
CA ALA A 75 11.56 16.07 16.54
C ALA A 75 10.35 15.58 15.75
N GLY A 76 10.52 14.48 14.98
CA GLY A 76 9.45 13.89 14.22
C GLY A 76 8.29 13.47 15.12
N ASN A 77 7.08 13.81 14.72
CA ASN A 77 5.84 13.44 15.39
C ASN A 77 4.89 12.82 14.38
N LEU A 78 4.19 11.77 14.80
CA LEU A 78 3.13 11.12 14.04
C LEU A 78 1.92 11.00 14.95
N ASP A 79 0.81 11.57 14.52
CA ASP A 79 -0.46 11.48 15.23
C ASP A 79 -1.49 10.79 14.33
N TYR A 80 -2.24 9.84 14.87
CA TYR A 80 -3.36 9.18 14.24
C TYR A 80 -4.66 9.64 14.90
N ARG A 81 -5.55 10.28 14.13
CA ARG A 81 -6.81 10.83 14.62
C ARG A 81 -6.65 11.69 15.89
N GLY A 82 -5.52 12.40 16.00
CA GLY A 82 -5.19 13.25 17.15
C GLY A 82 -4.53 12.53 18.32
N TYR A 83 -4.33 11.22 18.25
CA TYR A 83 -3.58 10.46 19.26
C TYR A 83 -2.12 10.31 18.83
N ASN A 84 -1.19 10.59 19.75
CA ASN A 84 0.22 10.41 19.47
C ASN A 84 0.55 8.92 19.30
N ILE A 85 1.33 8.58 18.26
CA ILE A 85 1.67 7.19 17.96
C ILE A 85 2.38 6.49 19.13
N LYS A 86 3.16 7.21 19.94
CA LYS A 86 3.84 6.63 21.11
C LYS A 86 2.85 6.21 22.19
N ASP A 87 1.81 7.00 22.38
CA ASP A 87 0.76 6.71 23.37
C ASP A 87 -0.08 5.52 22.91
N LEU A 88 -0.41 5.44 21.62
CA LEU A 88 -1.09 4.30 21.03
C LEU A 88 -0.28 3.02 21.21
N VAL A 89 1.02 3.05 20.86
CA VAL A 89 1.93 1.90 21.04
C VAL A 89 2.02 1.47 22.49
N GLN A 90 2.16 2.42 23.42
CA GLN A 90 2.19 2.11 24.86
C GLN A 90 0.87 1.52 25.35
N GLY A 91 -0.27 1.97 24.78
CA GLY A 91 -1.61 1.47 25.11
C GLY A 91 -1.74 -0.01 24.82
N PHE A 92 -1.59 -0.44 23.58
CA PHE A 92 -1.77 -1.84 23.21
C PHE A 92 -0.68 -2.76 23.80
N LEU A 93 0.55 -2.28 24.00
CA LEU A 93 1.59 -3.05 24.68
C LEU A 93 1.24 -3.30 26.16
N LYS A 94 0.69 -2.28 26.86
CA LYS A 94 0.23 -2.40 28.24
C LYS A 94 -0.93 -3.38 28.37
N ASP A 95 -1.86 -3.32 27.43
CA ASP A 95 -3.05 -4.19 27.39
C ASP A 95 -2.73 -5.58 26.81
N LYS A 96 -1.48 -5.81 26.40
CA LYS A 96 -0.94 -7.10 25.92
C LYS A 96 -1.68 -7.68 24.71
N HIS A 97 -2.08 -6.84 23.78
CA HIS A 97 -2.63 -7.28 22.49
C HIS A 97 -1.84 -6.70 21.31
N TYR A 98 -2.13 -7.18 20.10
CA TYR A 98 -1.57 -6.67 18.86
C TYR A 98 -2.30 -5.38 18.45
N GLY A 99 -1.54 -4.39 17.96
CA GLY A 99 -2.08 -3.05 17.71
C GLY A 99 -2.71 -2.88 16.33
N PHE A 100 -2.41 -3.75 15.35
CA PHE A 100 -2.81 -3.52 13.95
C PHE A 100 -4.32 -3.35 13.80
N GLU A 101 -5.13 -4.25 14.33
CA GLU A 101 -6.58 -4.22 14.21
C GLU A 101 -7.18 -3.01 14.95
N GLU A 102 -6.67 -2.67 16.15
CA GLU A 102 -7.12 -1.51 16.92
C GLU A 102 -6.86 -0.20 16.18
N ILE A 103 -5.65 -0.04 15.63
CA ILE A 103 -5.28 1.18 14.90
C ILE A 103 -5.98 1.25 13.54
N ALA A 104 -6.21 0.12 12.86
CA ALA A 104 -7.04 0.08 11.66
C ALA A 104 -8.47 0.55 11.95
N TYR A 105 -9.05 0.13 13.08
CA TYR A 105 -10.35 0.61 13.54
C TYR A 105 -10.32 2.14 13.77
N LEU A 106 -9.33 2.63 14.53
CA LEU A 106 -9.17 4.06 14.79
C LEU A 106 -9.10 4.88 13.50
N LEU A 107 -8.28 4.47 12.55
CA LEU A 107 -8.10 5.21 11.29
C LEU A 107 -9.38 5.22 10.44
N LEU A 108 -10.09 4.08 10.37
CA LEU A 108 -11.33 3.95 9.59
C LEU A 108 -12.50 4.70 10.22
N PHE A 109 -12.69 4.59 11.54
CA PHE A 109 -13.91 5.05 12.22
C PHE A 109 -13.71 6.32 13.06
N GLY A 110 -12.47 6.72 13.33
CA GLY A 110 -12.14 7.99 13.98
C GLY A 110 -12.13 7.97 15.51
N GLU A 111 -12.37 6.81 16.12
CA GLU A 111 -12.36 6.60 17.57
C GLU A 111 -11.68 5.28 17.95
N LEU A 112 -11.12 5.20 19.13
CA LEU A 112 -10.57 3.95 19.67
C LEU A 112 -11.70 2.99 20.02
N PRO A 113 -11.60 1.71 19.65
CA PRO A 113 -12.63 0.74 19.99
C PRO A 113 -12.62 0.38 21.47
N ASP A 114 -13.77 0.11 22.04
CA ASP A 114 -13.85 -0.67 23.26
C ASP A 114 -13.56 -2.16 22.99
N LYS A 115 -13.47 -2.97 24.04
CA LYS A 115 -13.15 -4.40 23.90
C LYS A 115 -14.14 -5.17 23.03
N THR A 116 -15.42 -4.82 23.11
CA THR A 116 -16.47 -5.47 22.32
C THR A 116 -16.39 -5.06 20.87
N GLN A 117 -16.17 -3.78 20.61
CA GLN A 117 -15.98 -3.24 19.27
C GLN A 117 -14.75 -3.81 18.59
N LEU A 118 -13.63 -3.90 19.31
CA LEU A 118 -12.40 -4.50 18.81
C LEU A 118 -12.58 -5.99 18.47
N GLN A 119 -13.25 -6.74 19.34
CA GLN A 119 -13.56 -8.16 19.09
C GLN A 119 -14.46 -8.33 17.85
N THR A 120 -15.53 -7.54 17.73
CA THR A 120 -16.43 -7.57 16.58
C THR A 120 -15.68 -7.19 15.28
N PHE A 121 -14.79 -6.21 15.34
CA PHE A 121 -13.99 -5.81 14.19
C PHE A 121 -13.00 -6.91 13.79
N HIS A 122 -12.33 -7.52 14.76
CA HIS A 122 -11.45 -8.67 14.51
C HIS A 122 -12.21 -9.82 13.83
N GLU A 123 -13.36 -10.21 14.35
CA GLU A 123 -14.21 -11.25 13.75
C GLU A 123 -14.64 -10.88 12.32
N THR A 124 -14.99 -9.62 12.10
CA THR A 124 -15.31 -9.09 10.77
C THR A 124 -14.16 -9.23 9.78
N LEU A 125 -12.92 -8.98 10.21
CA LEU A 125 -11.75 -9.18 9.35
C LEU A 125 -11.46 -10.68 9.13
N VAL A 126 -11.60 -11.50 10.17
CA VAL A 126 -11.39 -12.95 10.09
C VAL A 126 -12.30 -13.60 9.06
N GLU A 127 -13.60 -13.28 9.06
CA GLU A 127 -14.56 -13.77 8.08
C GLU A 127 -14.17 -13.45 6.63
N ARG A 128 -13.42 -12.39 6.42
CA ARG A 128 -12.95 -11.89 5.11
C ARG A 128 -11.55 -12.38 4.72
N ARG A 129 -10.86 -13.12 5.60
CA ARG A 129 -9.54 -13.72 5.31
C ARG A 129 -9.67 -14.91 4.37
N THR A 130 -10.26 -14.69 3.21
CA THR A 130 -10.45 -15.71 2.17
C THR A 130 -10.31 -15.08 0.78
N LEU A 131 -9.90 -15.87 -0.20
CA LEU A 131 -9.85 -15.47 -1.60
C LEU A 131 -10.93 -16.22 -2.38
N PRO A 132 -11.40 -15.70 -3.52
CA PRO A 132 -12.37 -16.39 -4.36
C PRO A 132 -11.89 -17.80 -4.75
N PRO A 133 -12.82 -18.74 -4.99
CA PRO A 133 -12.46 -20.08 -5.42
C PRO A 133 -11.51 -20.06 -6.64
N THR A 134 -10.49 -20.91 -6.63
CA THR A 134 -9.47 -21.03 -7.67
C THR A 134 -8.56 -19.82 -7.89
N PHE A 135 -8.77 -18.69 -7.20
CA PHE A 135 -8.02 -17.44 -7.40
C PHE A 135 -6.49 -17.62 -7.25
N VAL A 136 -6.05 -18.39 -6.26
CA VAL A 136 -4.62 -18.67 -6.07
C VAL A 136 -4.03 -19.35 -7.30
N ARG A 137 -4.69 -20.39 -7.82
CA ARG A 137 -4.25 -21.15 -8.97
C ARG A 137 -4.29 -20.31 -10.26
N ASP A 138 -5.41 -19.64 -10.51
CA ASP A 138 -5.73 -19.04 -11.80
C ASP A 138 -5.17 -17.62 -11.96
N VAL A 139 -4.93 -16.92 -10.86
CA VAL A 139 -4.43 -15.54 -10.85
C VAL A 139 -3.00 -15.48 -10.32
N ILE A 140 -2.77 -15.94 -9.08
CA ILE A 140 -1.48 -15.74 -8.41
C ILE A 140 -0.41 -16.65 -9.02
N MET A 141 -0.68 -17.95 -9.13
CA MET A 141 0.30 -18.94 -9.59
C MET A 141 0.50 -18.97 -11.10
N LYS A 142 -0.46 -18.48 -11.89
CA LYS A 142 -0.39 -18.60 -13.37
C LYS A 142 0.71 -17.75 -13.98
N ALA A 143 1.00 -16.58 -13.42
CA ALA A 143 2.03 -15.67 -13.91
C ALA A 143 2.77 -14.98 -12.75
N PRO A 144 3.55 -15.73 -11.94
CA PRO A 144 4.30 -15.15 -10.83
C PRO A 144 5.30 -14.09 -11.34
N SER A 145 5.42 -13.00 -10.60
CA SER A 145 6.34 -11.90 -10.94
C SER A 145 7.47 -11.82 -9.90
N ARG A 146 8.68 -11.50 -10.36
CA ARG A 146 9.78 -11.13 -9.46
C ARG A 146 9.49 -9.85 -8.66
N ASP A 147 8.57 -9.05 -9.15
CA ASP A 147 8.13 -7.80 -8.55
C ASP A 147 6.85 -8.06 -7.77
N MET A 148 6.94 -8.09 -6.43
CA MET A 148 5.82 -8.35 -5.53
C MET A 148 4.75 -7.27 -5.63
N MET A 149 5.12 -6.00 -5.80
CA MET A 149 4.16 -4.91 -5.99
C MET A 149 3.33 -5.11 -7.25
N ASN A 150 3.96 -5.56 -8.35
CA ASN A 150 3.23 -5.92 -9.57
C ASN A 150 2.29 -7.11 -9.35
N SER A 151 2.75 -8.14 -8.64
CA SER A 151 1.93 -9.31 -8.34
C SER A 151 0.68 -8.94 -7.55
N ILE A 152 0.82 -8.14 -6.50
CA ILE A 152 -0.29 -7.68 -5.65
C ILE A 152 -1.23 -6.79 -6.47
N THR A 153 -0.70 -5.80 -7.21
CA THR A 153 -1.51 -4.87 -8.02
C THR A 153 -2.40 -5.62 -9.02
N ARG A 154 -1.85 -6.60 -9.73
CA ARG A 154 -2.63 -7.44 -10.66
C ARG A 154 -3.71 -8.26 -9.96
N SER A 155 -3.37 -8.80 -8.80
CA SER A 155 -4.33 -9.57 -8.00
C SER A 155 -5.48 -8.71 -7.51
N ILE A 156 -5.21 -7.47 -7.08
CA ILE A 156 -6.25 -6.51 -6.68
C ILE A 156 -7.17 -6.21 -7.86
N LEU A 157 -6.64 -5.89 -9.04
CA LEU A 157 -7.44 -5.62 -10.23
C LEU A 157 -8.29 -6.83 -10.63
N GLN A 158 -7.78 -8.04 -10.47
CA GLN A 158 -8.53 -9.24 -10.81
C GLN A 158 -9.67 -9.52 -9.81
N LEU A 159 -9.56 -9.09 -8.54
CA LEU A 159 -10.65 -9.22 -7.57
C LEU A 159 -11.92 -8.48 -7.99
N TYR A 160 -11.80 -7.41 -8.78
CA TYR A 160 -12.93 -6.71 -9.39
C TYR A 160 -13.89 -7.68 -10.11
N SER A 161 -13.36 -8.63 -10.87
CA SER A 161 -14.16 -9.58 -11.66
C SER A 161 -14.94 -10.61 -10.82
N TYR A 162 -14.67 -10.69 -9.53
CA TYR A 162 -15.37 -11.57 -8.58
C TYR A 162 -16.37 -10.83 -7.69
N ASP A 163 -16.47 -9.51 -7.82
CA ASP A 163 -17.38 -8.68 -7.04
C ASP A 163 -18.51 -8.14 -7.92
N GLU A 164 -19.70 -8.70 -7.80
CA GLU A 164 -20.88 -8.28 -8.57
C GLU A 164 -21.27 -6.81 -8.35
N LYS A 165 -20.81 -6.20 -7.24
CA LYS A 165 -21.05 -4.80 -6.88
C LYS A 165 -19.76 -3.97 -6.94
N ALA A 166 -18.82 -4.33 -7.84
CA ALA A 166 -17.53 -3.65 -7.94
C ALA A 166 -17.68 -2.14 -8.18
N ASP A 167 -18.63 -1.74 -9.02
CA ASP A 167 -18.86 -0.35 -9.44
C ASP A 167 -19.79 0.46 -8.50
N ASP A 168 -20.31 -0.16 -7.44
CA ASP A 168 -21.12 0.56 -6.46
C ASP A 168 -20.20 1.35 -5.51
N THR A 169 -20.15 2.66 -5.71
CA THR A 169 -19.35 3.62 -4.93
C THR A 169 -20.03 4.15 -3.69
N SER A 170 -21.15 3.56 -3.26
CA SER A 170 -21.77 3.91 -1.97
C SER A 170 -20.83 3.61 -0.81
N ILE A 171 -20.86 4.45 0.24
CA ILE A 171 -20.00 4.32 1.42
C ILE A 171 -20.04 2.92 2.03
N PRO A 172 -21.21 2.28 2.25
CA PRO A 172 -21.26 0.93 2.80
C PRO A 172 -20.56 -0.10 1.91
N ASN A 173 -20.71 0.02 0.57
CA ASN A 173 -20.08 -0.93 -0.34
C ASN A 173 -18.56 -0.70 -0.45
N VAL A 174 -18.11 0.54 -0.54
CA VAL A 174 -16.67 0.88 -0.52
C VAL A 174 -16.02 0.40 0.79
N LEU A 175 -16.67 0.62 1.94
CA LEU A 175 -16.17 0.10 3.22
C LEU A 175 -16.07 -1.43 3.21
N ARG A 176 -17.09 -2.14 2.71
CA ARG A 176 -17.05 -3.60 2.53
C ARG A 176 -15.84 -4.04 1.70
N GLN A 177 -15.60 -3.38 0.57
CA GLN A 177 -14.48 -3.66 -0.32
C GLN A 177 -13.13 -3.37 0.35
N CYS A 178 -13.01 -2.27 1.07
CA CYS A 178 -11.81 -1.95 1.84
C CYS A 178 -11.51 -2.99 2.94
N LEU A 179 -12.53 -3.41 3.70
CA LEU A 179 -12.35 -4.46 4.72
C LEU A 179 -11.95 -5.81 4.10
N ASN A 180 -12.51 -6.17 2.95
CA ASN A 180 -12.07 -7.34 2.19
C ASN A 180 -10.60 -7.22 1.80
N LEU A 181 -10.18 -6.10 1.23
CA LEU A 181 -8.80 -5.87 0.83
C LEU A 181 -7.84 -5.91 2.02
N ILE A 182 -8.15 -5.24 3.14
CA ILE A 182 -7.33 -5.28 4.37
C ILE A 182 -7.11 -6.72 4.82
N SER A 183 -8.16 -7.54 4.79
CA SER A 183 -8.11 -8.94 5.21
C SER A 183 -7.37 -9.85 4.20
N GLN A 184 -7.42 -9.54 2.91
CA GLN A 184 -6.87 -10.33 1.82
C GLN A 184 -5.41 -10.00 1.49
N PHE A 185 -4.95 -8.77 1.75
CA PHE A 185 -3.58 -8.34 1.44
C PHE A 185 -2.49 -9.28 1.96
N PRO A 186 -2.52 -9.78 3.21
CA PRO A 186 -1.55 -10.75 3.69
C PRO A 186 -1.44 -11.98 2.80
N MET A 187 -2.58 -12.52 2.35
CA MET A 187 -2.60 -13.68 1.44
C MET A 187 -2.07 -13.33 0.06
N LEU A 188 -2.48 -12.19 -0.53
CA LEU A 188 -2.00 -11.76 -1.84
C LEU A 188 -0.48 -11.59 -1.86
N MET A 189 0.07 -11.03 -0.79
CA MET A 189 1.50 -10.80 -0.62
C MET A 189 2.26 -12.11 -0.45
N VAL A 190 1.87 -12.93 0.51
CA VAL A 190 2.59 -14.17 0.86
C VAL A 190 2.47 -15.22 -0.25
N TYR A 191 1.26 -15.41 -0.80
CA TYR A 191 1.07 -16.38 -1.89
C TYR A 191 1.77 -15.93 -3.18
N GLY A 192 1.81 -14.62 -3.45
CA GLY A 192 2.59 -14.09 -4.56
C GLY A 192 4.08 -14.37 -4.43
N TYR A 193 4.62 -14.25 -3.22
CA TYR A 193 6.00 -14.58 -2.90
C TYR A 193 6.29 -16.08 -3.08
N HIS A 194 5.47 -16.95 -2.51
CA HIS A 194 5.63 -18.40 -2.67
C HIS A 194 5.44 -18.88 -4.11
N ALA A 195 4.50 -18.30 -4.87
CA ALA A 195 4.33 -18.62 -6.28
C ALA A 195 5.56 -18.24 -7.11
N TYR A 196 6.21 -17.12 -6.79
CA TYR A 196 7.47 -16.73 -7.44
C TYR A 196 8.61 -17.67 -7.09
N ASN A 197 8.80 -18.01 -5.82
CA ASN A 197 9.84 -18.93 -5.35
C ASN A 197 9.66 -20.34 -5.96
N TYR A 198 8.43 -20.83 -6.00
CA TYR A 198 8.10 -22.09 -6.67
C TYR A 198 8.50 -22.08 -8.15
N ARG A 199 8.25 -20.97 -8.86
CA ARG A 199 8.71 -20.81 -10.25
C ARG A 199 10.23 -20.82 -10.37
N MET A 200 10.94 -20.41 -9.34
CA MET A 200 12.41 -20.43 -9.30
C MET A 200 13.00 -21.79 -8.88
N GLY A 201 12.15 -22.77 -8.58
CA GLY A 201 12.55 -24.14 -8.25
C GLY A 201 12.54 -24.46 -6.75
N GLU A 202 12.00 -23.58 -5.91
CA GLU A 202 11.76 -23.86 -4.50
C GLU A 202 10.44 -24.63 -4.28
N ASP A 203 10.21 -25.15 -3.10
CA ASP A 203 8.97 -25.81 -2.74
C ASP A 203 7.81 -24.84 -2.60
N LEU A 204 6.58 -25.30 -2.88
CA LEU A 204 5.37 -24.50 -2.80
C LEU A 204 4.68 -24.67 -1.46
N TYR A 205 4.54 -23.58 -0.73
CA TYR A 205 3.79 -23.50 0.51
C TYR A 205 2.60 -22.57 0.36
N ILE A 206 1.39 -23.06 0.54
CA ILE A 206 0.14 -22.27 0.55
C ILE A 206 -0.64 -22.64 1.80
N TYR A 207 -0.47 -21.86 2.85
CA TYR A 207 -1.14 -22.05 4.13
C TYR A 207 -2.32 -21.11 4.26
N ALA A 208 -3.48 -21.66 4.64
CA ALA A 208 -4.63 -20.85 4.99
C ALA A 208 -4.37 -20.04 6.27
N PRO A 209 -4.88 -18.80 6.37
CA PRO A 209 -4.79 -18.04 7.61
C PRO A 209 -5.53 -18.74 8.75
N ASP A 210 -4.99 -18.64 9.96
CA ASP A 210 -5.64 -19.13 11.18
C ASP A 210 -6.55 -18.04 11.75
N PRO A 211 -7.85 -18.31 11.99
CA PRO A 211 -8.78 -17.34 12.52
C PRO A 211 -8.46 -16.84 13.94
N LYS A 212 -7.64 -17.57 14.68
CA LYS A 212 -7.25 -17.21 16.06
C LYS A 212 -6.06 -16.26 16.13
N LEU A 213 -5.35 -16.09 15.03
CA LEU A 213 -4.13 -15.30 14.96
C LEU A 213 -4.43 -13.87 14.47
N SER A 214 -3.65 -12.92 14.98
CA SER A 214 -3.62 -11.54 14.48
C SER A 214 -3.14 -11.47 13.03
N THR A 215 -3.25 -10.32 12.40
CA THR A 215 -2.75 -10.09 11.04
C THR A 215 -1.24 -10.33 10.94
N ALA A 216 -0.45 -9.82 11.88
CA ALA A 216 1.00 -10.00 11.90
C ALA A 216 1.41 -11.46 12.08
N GLU A 217 0.77 -12.17 13.00
CA GLU A 217 1.02 -13.59 13.21
C GLU A 217 0.68 -14.42 11.98
N ASN A 218 -0.45 -14.15 11.33
CA ASN A 218 -0.84 -14.83 10.10
C ASN A 218 0.17 -14.61 8.97
N ILE A 219 0.69 -13.40 8.80
CA ILE A 219 1.75 -13.12 7.82
C ILE A 219 2.96 -14.01 8.08
N LEU A 220 3.46 -14.05 9.31
CA LEU A 220 4.63 -14.87 9.67
C LEU A 220 4.37 -16.36 9.53
N MET A 221 3.22 -16.82 10.00
CA MET A 221 2.81 -18.22 9.91
C MET A 221 2.68 -18.70 8.47
N MET A 222 2.05 -17.91 7.60
CA MET A 222 1.88 -18.25 6.19
C MET A 222 3.20 -18.16 5.40
N LEU A 223 4.11 -17.25 5.80
CA LEU A 223 5.37 -17.00 5.08
C LEU A 223 6.40 -18.11 5.30
N ARG A 224 6.36 -18.80 6.42
CA ARG A 224 7.40 -19.77 6.82
C ARG A 224 6.97 -21.21 6.53
N GLU A 225 7.89 -21.98 6.00
CA GLU A 225 7.69 -23.40 5.70
C GLU A 225 7.23 -24.21 6.93
N ASP A 226 7.88 -24.00 8.08
CA ASP A 226 7.58 -24.69 9.33
C ASP A 226 6.46 -24.04 10.16
N ARG A 227 5.86 -22.94 9.66
CA ARG A 227 4.84 -22.10 10.29
C ARG A 227 5.23 -21.52 11.65
N LYS A 228 6.51 -21.58 12.01
CA LYS A 228 6.96 -21.14 13.33
C LYS A 228 7.41 -19.68 13.30
N TYR A 229 7.08 -18.98 14.35
CA TYR A 229 7.53 -17.64 14.65
C TYR A 229 7.60 -17.47 16.16
N THR A 230 8.37 -16.48 16.62
CA THR A 230 8.41 -16.09 18.02
C THR A 230 7.42 -14.97 18.29
N GLU A 231 6.96 -14.85 19.53
CA GLU A 231 6.11 -13.73 19.97
C GLU A 231 6.78 -12.37 19.69
N LEU A 232 8.10 -12.30 19.84
CA LEU A 232 8.86 -11.08 19.57
C LEU A 232 8.79 -10.68 18.09
N GLU A 233 8.96 -11.64 17.17
CA GLU A 233 8.85 -11.38 15.74
C GLU A 233 7.45 -10.87 15.35
N ALA A 234 6.41 -11.49 15.92
CA ALA A 234 5.04 -11.07 15.67
C ALA A 234 4.78 -9.65 16.19
N LYS A 235 5.25 -9.31 17.40
CA LYS A 235 5.15 -7.95 17.95
C LYS A 235 5.92 -6.91 17.14
N ILE A 236 7.12 -7.25 16.66
CA ILE A 236 7.92 -6.34 15.82
C ILE A 236 7.20 -6.10 14.49
N LEU A 237 6.68 -7.15 13.85
CA LEU A 237 5.94 -6.99 12.60
C LEU A 237 4.66 -6.19 12.79
N ASP A 238 3.88 -6.47 13.83
CA ASP A 238 2.67 -5.73 14.17
C ASP A 238 2.94 -4.24 14.37
N MET A 239 3.95 -3.93 15.17
CA MET A 239 4.39 -2.55 15.38
C MET A 239 4.85 -1.87 14.08
N ALA A 240 5.58 -2.58 13.22
CA ALA A 240 5.98 -2.08 11.92
C ALA A 240 4.76 -1.79 11.03
N LEU A 241 3.76 -2.66 11.02
CA LEU A 241 2.50 -2.42 10.32
C LEU A 241 1.79 -1.18 10.85
N VAL A 242 1.65 -1.04 12.18
CA VAL A 242 1.05 0.14 12.81
C VAL A 242 1.75 1.43 12.41
N LEU A 243 3.08 1.47 12.46
CA LEU A 243 3.86 2.67 12.14
C LEU A 243 3.80 3.08 10.67
N HIS A 244 3.39 2.17 9.78
CA HIS A 244 3.34 2.39 8.33
C HIS A 244 1.91 2.49 7.77
N MET A 245 0.89 2.55 8.63
CA MET A 245 -0.52 2.58 8.16
C MET A 245 -0.86 3.85 7.41
N ASP A 246 -0.43 4.99 7.93
CA ASP A 246 -0.64 6.29 7.30
C ASP A 246 0.45 7.27 7.74
N HIS A 247 0.77 8.22 6.89
CA HIS A 247 1.67 9.33 7.22
C HIS A 247 1.24 10.66 6.58
N GLY A 248 -0.07 10.85 6.41
CA GLY A 248 -0.67 12.08 5.90
C GLY A 248 -0.93 12.08 4.39
N GLY A 249 -1.63 13.13 3.94
CA GLY A 249 -2.13 13.27 2.58
C GLY A 249 -1.08 13.53 1.50
N GLY A 250 0.19 13.76 1.89
CA GLY A 250 1.26 14.22 1.00
C GLY A 250 2.01 13.13 0.24
N ASN A 251 1.60 11.85 0.32
CA ASN A 251 2.25 10.78 -0.42
C ASN A 251 1.57 10.51 -1.79
N ASN A 252 2.31 9.85 -2.68
CA ASN A 252 1.82 9.56 -4.03
C ASN A 252 0.58 8.68 -4.04
N SER A 253 0.49 7.69 -3.15
CA SER A 253 -0.63 6.77 -3.13
C SER A 253 -1.91 7.46 -2.70
N THR A 254 -1.88 8.30 -1.67
CA THR A 254 -3.02 9.11 -1.24
C THR A 254 -3.46 10.07 -2.34
N PHE A 255 -2.51 10.79 -2.96
CA PHE A 255 -2.80 11.70 -4.06
C PHE A 255 -3.43 10.95 -5.25
N THR A 256 -2.85 9.80 -5.63
CA THR A 256 -3.38 8.98 -6.72
C THR A 256 -4.78 8.48 -6.40
N THR A 257 -5.03 8.06 -5.16
CA THR A 257 -6.36 7.66 -4.68
C THR A 257 -7.37 8.79 -4.90
N HIS A 258 -7.05 10.02 -4.47
CA HIS A 258 -7.93 11.17 -4.67
C HIS A 258 -8.18 11.49 -6.15
N VAL A 259 -7.14 11.44 -6.98
CA VAL A 259 -7.28 11.71 -8.44
C VAL A 259 -8.17 10.65 -9.08
N VAL A 260 -7.93 9.37 -8.80
CA VAL A 260 -8.66 8.27 -9.45
C VAL A 260 -10.10 8.20 -8.97
N THR A 261 -10.35 8.36 -7.67
CA THR A 261 -11.73 8.37 -7.11
C THR A 261 -12.56 9.57 -7.57
N SER A 262 -11.91 10.69 -7.95
CA SER A 262 -12.62 11.88 -8.46
C SER A 262 -13.40 11.62 -9.75
N SER A 263 -13.05 10.57 -10.49
CA SER A 263 -13.79 10.12 -11.69
C SER A 263 -14.95 9.19 -11.39
N GLY A 264 -15.18 8.81 -10.12
CA GLY A 264 -16.19 7.82 -9.74
C GLY A 264 -15.77 6.37 -10.00
N THR A 265 -14.48 6.11 -10.11
CA THR A 265 -13.92 4.76 -10.35
C THR A 265 -14.08 3.85 -9.13
N ASP A 266 -14.09 2.54 -9.38
CA ASP A 266 -14.23 1.49 -8.38
C ASP A 266 -13.02 1.41 -7.40
N THR A 267 -13.25 0.77 -6.26
CA THR A 267 -12.24 0.62 -5.20
C THR A 267 -11.01 -0.18 -5.66
N TYR A 268 -11.19 -1.25 -6.43
CA TYR A 268 -10.09 -2.12 -6.85
C TYR A 268 -9.12 -1.39 -7.79
N SER A 269 -9.66 -0.70 -8.80
CA SER A 269 -8.87 0.14 -9.71
C SER A 269 -8.16 1.27 -8.97
N THR A 270 -8.82 1.89 -8.01
CA THR A 270 -8.26 2.95 -7.17
C THR A 270 -7.06 2.45 -6.35
N ILE A 271 -7.21 1.35 -5.63
CA ILE A 271 -6.14 0.79 -4.80
C ILE A 271 -5.00 0.25 -5.66
N ALA A 272 -5.31 -0.38 -6.81
CA ALA A 272 -4.28 -0.81 -7.76
C ALA A 272 -3.46 0.36 -8.31
N ALA A 273 -4.10 1.48 -8.65
CA ALA A 273 -3.42 2.70 -9.08
C ALA A 273 -2.54 3.28 -7.94
N ALA A 274 -3.06 3.32 -6.72
CA ALA A 274 -2.30 3.75 -5.54
C ALA A 274 -1.06 2.88 -5.31
N MET A 275 -1.18 1.57 -5.41
CA MET A 275 -0.05 0.62 -5.33
C MET A 275 0.96 0.86 -6.45
N ALA A 276 0.51 1.03 -7.69
CA ALA A 276 1.37 1.32 -8.83
C ALA A 276 2.17 2.62 -8.66
N SER A 277 1.61 3.63 -7.98
CA SER A 277 2.27 4.90 -7.72
C SER A 277 3.47 4.79 -6.76
N LEU A 278 3.55 3.70 -5.98
CA LEU A 278 4.63 3.43 -5.04
C LEU A 278 5.72 2.51 -5.61
N LYS A 279 5.48 1.91 -6.80
CA LYS A 279 6.32 0.87 -7.37
C LYS A 279 7.64 1.38 -7.98
N GLY A 280 7.73 2.66 -8.34
CA GLY A 280 8.86 3.23 -9.10
C GLY A 280 10.19 3.18 -8.33
N PRO A 281 11.33 3.21 -9.04
CA PRO A 281 12.67 3.18 -8.42
C PRO A 281 13.03 4.51 -7.74
N LYS A 282 12.30 5.58 -8.01
CA LYS A 282 12.50 6.83 -7.30
C LYS A 282 11.84 6.73 -5.93
N PRO A 283 12.58 7.04 -4.87
CA PRO A 283 12.06 6.93 -3.52
C PRO A 283 11.01 7.99 -3.25
N VAL A 284 9.78 7.74 -3.68
CA VAL A 284 8.62 8.55 -3.32
C VAL A 284 8.38 8.43 -1.81
N SER A 285 8.60 7.25 -1.29
CA SER A 285 8.61 6.97 0.14
C SER A 285 9.88 7.48 0.84
N TYR A 286 11.03 7.57 0.16
CA TYR A 286 12.30 7.91 0.78
C TYR A 286 12.35 9.35 1.31
N THR A 287 11.64 10.27 0.68
CA THR A 287 11.47 11.63 1.20
C THR A 287 10.49 11.71 2.37
N HIS A 288 9.73 10.66 2.62
CA HIS A 288 8.74 10.58 3.68
C HIS A 288 9.10 9.53 4.76
N LEU A 289 9.86 8.47 4.41
CA LEU A 289 10.40 7.49 5.36
C LEU A 289 11.68 7.94 6.06
N THR A 290 12.30 9.00 5.63
CA THR A 290 13.12 9.76 6.55
C THR A 290 12.20 10.60 7.45
N LEU A 291 11.37 9.96 8.22
CA LEU A 291 11.25 10.37 9.61
C LEU A 291 12.68 10.74 10.00
N PRO A 292 12.95 11.88 10.66
CA PRO A 292 14.23 12.10 11.27
C PRO A 292 14.42 10.95 12.25
N THR A 293 14.79 9.81 11.67
CA THR A 293 15.08 8.59 12.36
C THR A 293 16.32 8.91 13.12
N ILE A 294 16.08 9.15 14.42
CA ILE A 294 17.03 8.74 15.43
C ILE A 294 18.48 9.12 15.06
N ARG A 295 18.80 10.35 15.36
CA ARG A 295 20.14 10.67 15.82
C ARG A 295 20.19 10.61 17.32
#